data_0af6a1ff773ff5d8fae72e7559c060e4
#
_entry.id   0af6a1ff773ff5d8fae72e7559c060e4
#
_cell.length_a   1.000
_cell.length_b   1.000
_cell.length_c   1.000
_cell.angle_alpha   90.00
_cell.angle_beta   90.00
_cell.angle_gamma   90.00
#
_symmetry.space_group_name_H-M   'P 1'
#
loop_
_entity.id
_entity.type
_entity.pdbx_description
1 polymer ?
#
loop_
_entity_poly.entity_id
_entity_poly.type
_entity_poly.pdbx_seq_one_letter_code
_entity_poly.pdbx_strand_id
1 'polypeptide(L)'
;MDGGIGTVLVYASKGRRDLPDAQIYLDGPPEQLSRNGTFMGRHICTPLQGVAVHINAFNFPVWGMLEKLAPTLLAGMPAIIKPATATCYVTEACVRIMLDSGLLPKGALQLVSGGIGDMLDHLDLQDVVTFTGSANTALKLRGNENILRNSIRFTAEQDSLNASVLGPDAQVGTPEFDLFVKEVQREMTTKAGQKCTAIRRVLMPQGTSDAFVEALGKRLANITLGDPRDQGTKMGALVSKAQKNDVLEKIAQIGSEAKRVIGDPENHPMSKSKGAYLPPVVFHCDDPDSARHVHDTEAFGPVSTIM
;
A
#
# COMPACT_ATOMS: atom_id res chain seq x y z
N MET A 1 13.26 1.15 -4.61
CA MET A 1 13.62 2.14 -5.64
C MET A 1 13.25 1.68 -7.04
N ASP A 2 13.71 0.55 -7.48
CA ASP A 2 13.57 0.05 -8.86
C ASP A 2 12.12 0.03 -9.38
N GLY A 3 11.17 -0.44 -8.56
CA GLY A 3 9.75 -0.41 -8.93
C GLY A 3 9.21 0.99 -9.22
N GLY A 4 9.62 1.99 -8.42
CA GLY A 4 9.21 3.38 -8.66
C GLY A 4 9.81 3.97 -9.93
N ILE A 5 11.09 3.71 -10.18
CA ILE A 5 11.77 4.14 -11.42
C ILE A 5 11.12 3.46 -12.63
N GLY A 6 10.87 2.14 -12.54
CA GLY A 6 10.17 1.40 -13.59
C GLY A 6 8.79 1.98 -13.91
N THR A 7 8.03 2.37 -12.88
CA THR A 7 6.72 3.03 -13.06
C THR A 7 6.86 4.36 -13.83
N VAL A 8 7.81 5.21 -13.46
CA VAL A 8 8.06 6.48 -14.19
C VAL A 8 8.41 6.22 -15.66
N LEU A 9 9.26 5.23 -15.95
CA LEU A 9 9.63 4.86 -17.32
C LEU A 9 8.43 4.37 -18.13
N VAL A 10 7.54 3.58 -17.51
CA VAL A 10 6.29 3.14 -18.16
C VAL A 10 5.40 4.33 -18.50
N TYR A 11 5.17 5.24 -17.55
CA TYR A 11 4.35 6.44 -17.80
C TYR A 11 4.98 7.36 -18.83
N ALA A 12 6.29 7.59 -18.79
CA ALA A 12 7.02 8.39 -19.79
C ALA A 12 6.88 7.79 -21.21
N SER A 13 7.03 6.46 -21.33
CA SER A 13 6.86 5.73 -22.59
C SER A 13 5.43 5.83 -23.11
N LYS A 14 4.43 5.63 -22.25
CA LYS A 14 3.01 5.75 -22.62
C LYS A 14 2.64 7.17 -23.00
N GLY A 15 3.03 8.16 -22.21
CA GLY A 15 2.76 9.56 -22.51
C GLY A 15 3.31 9.98 -23.88
N ARG A 16 4.55 9.59 -24.16
CA ARG A 16 5.20 9.87 -25.45
C ARG A 16 4.53 9.20 -26.65
N ARG A 17 3.92 8.02 -26.46
CA ARG A 17 3.27 7.25 -27.52
C ARG A 17 1.80 7.62 -27.70
N ASP A 18 1.08 7.77 -26.58
CA ASP A 18 -0.38 7.76 -26.54
C ASP A 18 -0.98 9.17 -26.37
N LEU A 19 -0.20 10.15 -25.89
CA LEU A 19 -0.66 11.53 -25.71
C LEU A 19 -0.07 12.46 -26.75
N PRO A 20 -0.84 13.44 -27.28
CA PRO A 20 -0.31 14.49 -28.13
C PRO A 20 0.59 15.44 -27.31
N ASP A 21 1.57 16.05 -27.97
CA ASP A 21 2.32 17.18 -27.40
C ASP A 21 1.47 18.47 -27.51
N ALA A 22 0.39 18.53 -26.73
CA ALA A 22 -0.59 19.60 -26.76
C ALA A 22 -1.27 19.77 -25.38
N GLN A 23 -1.78 20.96 -25.12
CA GLN A 23 -2.53 21.25 -23.89
C GLN A 23 -3.95 20.67 -23.87
N ILE A 24 -4.45 20.24 -25.02
CA ILE A 24 -5.79 19.70 -25.19
C ILE A 24 -5.68 18.31 -25.81
N TYR A 25 -6.29 17.32 -25.15
CA TYR A 25 -6.44 15.98 -25.70
C TYR A 25 -7.90 15.73 -26.08
N LEU A 26 -8.14 15.39 -27.33
CA LEU A 26 -9.46 15.02 -27.84
C LEU A 26 -9.68 13.52 -27.65
N ASP A 27 -10.59 13.15 -26.76
CA ASP A 27 -10.90 11.77 -26.47
C ASP A 27 -12.05 11.28 -27.36
N GLY A 28 -11.71 10.47 -28.33
CA GLY A 28 -12.65 9.88 -29.29
C GLY A 28 -13.23 10.84 -30.34
N PRO A 29 -14.09 10.33 -31.22
CA PRO A 29 -14.83 11.10 -32.20
C PRO A 29 -15.97 11.89 -31.57
N PRO A 30 -16.56 12.89 -32.28
CA PRO A 30 -17.82 13.49 -31.87
C PRO A 30 -18.95 12.45 -31.85
N GLU A 31 -19.78 12.50 -30.83
CA GLU A 31 -20.95 11.64 -30.66
C GLU A 31 -22.25 12.40 -30.92
N GLN A 32 -23.17 11.78 -31.66
CA GLN A 32 -24.50 12.34 -31.87
C GLN A 32 -25.41 12.04 -30.68
N LEU A 33 -25.86 13.10 -29.99
CA LEU A 33 -26.67 13.02 -28.79
C LEU A 33 -28.17 13.26 -29.03
N SER A 34 -28.54 13.68 -30.28
CA SER A 34 -29.94 13.86 -30.69
C SER A 34 -30.26 13.07 -31.95
N ARG A 35 -31.53 12.65 -32.14
CA ARG A 35 -31.95 11.83 -33.27
C ARG A 35 -31.64 12.46 -34.65
N ASN A 36 -31.69 13.76 -34.76
CA ASN A 36 -31.53 14.53 -36.00
C ASN A 36 -30.19 15.24 -36.14
N GLY A 37 -29.21 14.90 -35.30
CA GLY A 37 -27.86 15.46 -35.38
C GLY A 37 -27.73 16.93 -34.95
N THR A 38 -28.76 17.52 -34.34
CA THR A 38 -28.72 18.91 -33.90
C THR A 38 -27.95 19.13 -32.60
N PHE A 39 -27.64 18.03 -31.88
CA PHE A 39 -26.84 18.08 -30.67
C PHE A 39 -25.71 17.04 -30.74
N MET A 40 -24.48 17.54 -30.70
CA MET A 40 -23.26 16.73 -30.76
C MET A 40 -22.46 16.94 -29.49
N GLY A 41 -21.88 15.86 -28.93
CA GLY A 41 -20.95 15.89 -27.82
C GLY A 41 -19.55 15.49 -28.23
N ARG A 42 -18.53 16.01 -27.54
CA ARG A 42 -17.16 15.54 -27.65
C ARG A 42 -16.45 15.66 -26.32
N HIS A 43 -15.68 14.66 -25.94
CA HIS A 43 -14.84 14.70 -24.76
C HIS A 43 -13.54 15.45 -25.08
N ILE A 44 -13.22 16.43 -24.24
CA ILE A 44 -11.99 17.20 -24.29
C ILE A 44 -11.32 17.13 -22.91
N CYS A 45 -10.11 16.59 -22.88
CA CYS A 45 -9.31 16.56 -21.65
C CYS A 45 -8.36 17.75 -21.63
N THR A 46 -8.35 18.47 -20.53
CA THR A 46 -7.43 19.61 -20.29
C THR A 46 -6.80 19.44 -18.89
N PRO A 47 -5.57 19.96 -18.66
CA PRO A 47 -5.00 20.00 -17.32
C PRO A 47 -5.90 20.77 -16.35
N LEU A 48 -6.01 20.26 -15.12
CA LEU A 48 -6.57 21.04 -14.03
C LEU A 48 -5.64 22.20 -13.66
N GLN A 49 -6.22 23.34 -13.25
CA GLN A 49 -5.46 24.55 -12.90
C GLN A 49 -5.11 24.64 -11.42
N GLY A 50 -4.95 23.47 -10.77
CA GLY A 50 -4.64 23.32 -9.35
C GLY A 50 -3.36 22.56 -9.10
N VAL A 51 -3.23 22.01 -7.91
CA VAL A 51 -2.13 21.18 -7.45
C VAL A 51 -2.62 19.80 -7.01
N ALA A 52 -1.79 18.79 -7.22
CA ALA A 52 -2.05 17.45 -6.69
C ALA A 52 -1.29 17.25 -5.36
N VAL A 53 -2.02 17.08 -4.27
CA VAL A 53 -1.46 16.77 -2.95
C VAL A 53 -1.40 15.26 -2.79
N HIS A 54 -0.17 14.71 -2.71
CA HIS A 54 0.09 13.29 -2.56
C HIS A 54 0.48 12.96 -1.11
N ILE A 55 -0.42 12.36 -0.35
CA ILE A 55 -0.17 11.91 1.02
C ILE A 55 0.17 10.42 0.97
N ASN A 56 1.42 10.08 1.23
CA ASN A 56 1.97 8.75 0.97
C ASN A 56 2.20 7.96 2.26
N ALA A 57 2.08 6.63 2.16
CA ALA A 57 2.36 5.69 3.23
C ALA A 57 3.88 5.49 3.46
N PHE A 58 4.22 4.92 4.61
CA PHE A 58 5.63 4.72 5.00
C PHE A 58 6.31 3.54 4.29
N ASN A 59 5.55 2.56 3.84
CA ASN A 59 6.08 1.27 3.40
C ASN A 59 6.72 1.28 2.00
N PHE A 60 6.35 2.24 1.16
CA PHE A 60 6.92 2.45 -0.17
C PHE A 60 7.25 3.94 -0.41
N PRO A 61 8.22 4.53 0.33
CA PRO A 61 8.46 5.98 0.32
C PRO A 61 8.87 6.54 -1.04
N VAL A 62 9.52 5.74 -1.89
CA VAL A 62 9.92 6.13 -3.26
C VAL A 62 8.87 5.71 -4.27
N TRP A 63 8.46 4.45 -4.26
CA TRP A 63 7.47 3.96 -5.22
C TRP A 63 6.13 4.68 -5.06
N GLY A 64 5.58 4.76 -3.84
CA GLY A 64 4.30 5.42 -3.60
C GLY A 64 4.30 6.91 -4.00
N MET A 65 5.47 7.57 -3.93
CA MET A 65 5.64 8.91 -4.50
C MET A 65 5.59 8.89 -6.03
N LEU A 66 6.42 8.05 -6.65
CA LEU A 66 6.63 8.08 -8.10
C LEU A 66 5.43 7.58 -8.90
N GLU A 67 4.67 6.61 -8.37
CA GLU A 67 3.45 6.11 -9.02
C GLU A 67 2.33 7.15 -9.13
N LYS A 68 2.28 8.10 -8.18
CA LYS A 68 1.35 9.23 -8.21
C LYS A 68 1.90 10.41 -8.99
N LEU A 69 3.20 10.67 -8.83
CA LEU A 69 3.85 11.80 -9.50
C LEU A 69 3.88 11.64 -11.03
N ALA A 70 4.16 10.46 -11.52
CA ALA A 70 4.29 10.23 -12.97
C ALA A 70 3.00 10.57 -13.74
N PRO A 71 1.81 10.05 -13.41
CA PRO A 71 0.57 10.45 -14.09
C PRO A 71 0.20 11.93 -13.83
N THR A 72 0.51 12.47 -12.64
CA THR A 72 0.23 13.86 -12.30
C THR A 72 0.99 14.83 -13.21
N LEU A 73 2.29 14.59 -13.43
CA LEU A 73 3.09 15.41 -14.33
C LEU A 73 2.65 15.26 -15.79
N LEU A 74 2.28 14.04 -16.23
CA LEU A 74 1.72 13.82 -17.56
C LEU A 74 0.38 14.54 -17.77
N ALA A 75 -0.42 14.66 -16.71
CA ALA A 75 -1.66 15.44 -16.73
C ALA A 75 -1.42 16.96 -16.71
N GLY A 76 -0.16 17.41 -16.67
CA GLY A 76 0.20 18.83 -16.65
C GLY A 76 0.00 19.53 -15.30
N MET A 77 -0.10 18.78 -14.18
CA MET A 77 -0.31 19.34 -12.85
C MET A 77 0.99 19.34 -12.02
N PRO A 78 1.25 20.39 -11.24
CA PRO A 78 2.26 20.36 -10.19
C PRO A 78 1.83 19.45 -9.03
N ALA A 79 2.80 18.98 -8.24
CA ALA A 79 2.55 18.09 -7.11
C ALA A 79 3.20 18.60 -5.82
N ILE A 80 2.47 18.47 -4.71
CA ILE A 80 2.99 18.57 -3.35
C ILE A 80 3.06 17.16 -2.77
N ILE A 81 4.28 16.71 -2.48
CA ILE A 81 4.51 15.39 -1.88
C ILE A 81 4.55 15.53 -0.37
N LYS A 82 3.70 14.80 0.31
CA LYS A 82 3.70 14.66 1.77
C LYS A 82 3.94 13.19 2.14
N PRO A 83 5.20 12.77 2.40
CA PRO A 83 5.53 11.42 2.83
C PRO A 83 5.09 11.15 4.27
N ALA A 84 4.97 9.88 4.63
CA ALA A 84 4.86 9.49 6.04
C ALA A 84 6.13 9.90 6.82
N THR A 85 5.94 10.48 8.00
CA THR A 85 7.03 11.06 8.80
C THR A 85 8.15 10.06 9.09
N ALA A 86 7.80 8.80 9.35
CA ALA A 86 8.77 7.75 9.71
C ALA A 86 9.80 7.46 8.61
N THR A 87 9.48 7.72 7.34
CA THR A 87 10.34 7.43 6.19
C THR A 87 10.56 8.63 5.27
N CYS A 88 10.20 9.84 5.73
CA CYS A 88 10.28 11.07 4.92
C CYS A 88 11.70 11.38 4.43
N TYR A 89 12.73 11.01 5.16
CA TYR A 89 14.13 11.21 4.78
C TYR A 89 14.52 10.51 3.48
N VAL A 90 13.91 9.34 3.18
CA VAL A 90 14.14 8.61 1.93
C VAL A 90 13.48 9.36 0.75
N THR A 91 12.25 9.82 0.96
CA THR A 91 11.53 10.61 -0.05
C THR A 91 12.23 11.93 -0.30
N GLU A 92 12.69 12.61 0.76
CA GLU A 92 13.42 13.88 0.67
C GLU A 92 14.68 13.75 -0.17
N ALA A 93 15.50 12.72 0.09
CA ALA A 93 16.70 12.46 -0.70
C ALA A 93 16.38 12.26 -2.21
N CYS A 94 15.29 11.55 -2.54
CA CYS A 94 14.86 11.38 -3.92
C CYS A 94 14.37 12.70 -4.55
N VAL A 95 13.57 13.46 -3.82
CA VAL A 95 13.07 14.76 -4.30
C VAL A 95 14.22 15.72 -4.56
N ARG A 96 15.21 15.77 -3.67
CA ARG A 96 16.41 16.59 -3.85
C ARG A 96 17.14 16.23 -5.15
N ILE A 97 17.40 14.95 -5.41
CA ILE A 97 18.03 14.49 -6.64
C ILE A 97 17.22 14.94 -7.88
N MET A 98 15.88 14.85 -7.82
CA MET A 98 15.02 15.26 -8.91
C MET A 98 15.06 16.78 -9.15
N LEU A 99 15.07 17.58 -8.10
CA LEU A 99 15.16 19.05 -8.20
C LEU A 99 16.53 19.50 -8.68
N ASP A 100 17.60 18.90 -8.16
CA ASP A 100 18.99 19.20 -8.53
C ASP A 100 19.31 18.84 -10.00
N SER A 101 18.53 17.93 -10.59
CA SER A 101 18.66 17.58 -12.01
C SER A 101 18.36 18.74 -12.96
N GLY A 102 17.59 19.73 -12.51
CA GLY A 102 17.13 20.86 -13.35
C GLY A 102 16.12 20.49 -14.45
N LEU A 103 15.65 19.23 -14.49
CA LEU A 103 14.71 18.75 -15.53
C LEU A 103 13.27 19.19 -15.30
N LEU A 104 12.90 19.46 -14.04
CA LEU A 104 11.53 19.85 -13.69
C LEU A 104 11.37 21.37 -13.68
N PRO A 105 10.27 21.90 -14.24
CA PRO A 105 9.94 23.31 -14.10
C PRO A 105 9.87 23.71 -12.62
N LYS A 106 10.23 24.96 -12.33
CA LYS A 106 10.15 25.51 -10.97
C LYS A 106 8.70 25.41 -10.45
N GLY A 107 8.52 24.81 -9.29
CA GLY A 107 7.21 24.60 -8.65
C GLY A 107 6.47 23.34 -9.07
N ALA A 108 6.93 22.62 -10.12
CA ALA A 108 6.28 21.38 -10.56
C ALA A 108 6.31 20.26 -9.49
N LEU A 109 7.32 20.26 -8.62
CA LEU A 109 7.47 19.32 -7.51
C LEU A 109 7.85 20.05 -6.25
N GLN A 110 7.07 19.83 -5.19
CA GLN A 110 7.30 20.37 -3.86
C GLN A 110 7.20 19.27 -2.80
N LEU A 111 7.88 19.43 -1.68
CA LEU A 111 7.91 18.47 -0.58
C LEU A 111 7.54 19.15 0.73
N VAL A 112 6.64 18.52 1.48
CA VAL A 112 6.28 18.89 2.85
C VAL A 112 6.57 17.72 3.77
N SER A 113 7.57 17.84 4.63
CA SER A 113 7.91 16.85 5.66
C SER A 113 7.23 17.21 6.99
N GLY A 114 6.69 16.19 7.68
CA GLY A 114 6.00 16.37 8.95
C GLY A 114 4.48 16.25 8.85
N GLY A 115 3.74 16.99 9.69
CA GLY A 115 2.29 17.01 9.69
C GLY A 115 1.71 17.74 8.47
N ILE A 116 0.46 17.45 8.15
CA ILE A 116 -0.23 18.13 7.05
C ILE A 116 -0.72 19.55 7.46
N GLY A 117 -0.83 19.81 8.77
CA GLY A 117 -1.36 21.07 9.28
C GLY A 117 -2.78 21.35 8.75
N ASP A 118 -2.99 22.57 8.32
CA ASP A 118 -4.23 23.10 7.72
C ASP A 118 -4.21 23.08 6.18
N MET A 119 -3.26 22.38 5.56
CA MET A 119 -3.07 22.36 4.10
C MET A 119 -4.36 22.06 3.32
N LEU A 120 -5.21 21.16 3.84
CA LEU A 120 -6.47 20.81 3.18
C LEU A 120 -7.49 21.96 3.16
N ASP A 121 -7.38 22.88 4.11
CA ASP A 121 -8.30 24.01 4.23
C ASP A 121 -8.04 25.11 3.16
N HIS A 122 -6.87 25.04 2.50
CA HIS A 122 -6.44 25.99 1.46
C HIS A 122 -6.63 25.46 0.03
N LEU A 123 -7.14 24.24 -0.14
CA LEU A 123 -7.35 23.64 -1.45
C LEU A 123 -8.62 24.19 -2.12
N ASP A 124 -8.60 24.20 -3.47
CA ASP A 124 -9.68 24.62 -4.33
C ASP A 124 -10.28 23.45 -5.12
N LEU A 125 -11.39 23.67 -5.80
CA LEU A 125 -12.10 22.69 -6.65
C LEU A 125 -11.27 22.12 -7.81
N GLN A 126 -10.20 22.80 -8.22
CA GLN A 126 -9.26 22.33 -9.24
C GLN A 126 -8.11 21.49 -8.66
N ASP A 127 -7.99 21.43 -7.34
CA ASP A 127 -6.97 20.61 -6.67
C ASP A 127 -7.40 19.14 -6.55
N VAL A 128 -6.42 18.28 -6.31
CA VAL A 128 -6.62 16.85 -6.15
C VAL A 128 -5.88 16.36 -4.92
N VAL A 129 -6.51 15.53 -4.12
CA VAL A 129 -5.86 14.83 -3.01
C VAL A 129 -5.80 13.34 -3.31
N THR A 130 -4.62 12.76 -3.23
CA THR A 130 -4.43 11.30 -3.27
C THR A 130 -3.80 10.85 -1.97
N PHE A 131 -4.40 9.85 -1.34
CA PHE A 131 -3.97 9.32 -0.06
C PHE A 131 -3.66 7.83 -0.17
N THR A 132 -2.60 7.37 0.49
CA THR A 132 -2.34 5.95 0.75
C THR A 132 -2.00 5.78 2.22
N GLY A 133 -2.74 4.93 2.94
CA GLY A 133 -2.53 4.68 4.37
C GLY A 133 -3.73 3.99 5.01
N SER A 134 -3.90 4.16 6.34
CA SER A 134 -4.98 3.51 7.08
C SER A 134 -6.36 4.09 6.76
N ALA A 135 -7.40 3.25 6.80
CA ALA A 135 -8.81 3.63 6.60
C ALA A 135 -9.25 4.75 7.57
N ASN A 136 -8.83 4.69 8.82
CA ASN A 136 -9.14 5.72 9.82
C ASN A 136 -8.56 7.10 9.44
N THR A 137 -7.34 7.12 8.90
CA THR A 137 -6.73 8.37 8.42
C THR A 137 -7.42 8.87 7.15
N ALA A 138 -7.75 7.97 6.22
CA ALA A 138 -8.49 8.31 5.02
C ALA A 138 -9.84 8.95 5.34
N LEU A 139 -10.58 8.36 6.28
CA LEU A 139 -11.87 8.86 6.73
C LEU A 139 -11.75 10.27 7.33
N LYS A 140 -10.75 10.48 8.20
CA LYS A 140 -10.47 11.79 8.80
C LYS A 140 -10.13 12.85 7.75
N LEU A 141 -9.26 12.55 6.80
CA LEU A 141 -8.84 13.48 5.76
C LEU A 141 -10.00 13.80 4.80
N ARG A 142 -10.72 12.76 4.36
CA ARG A 142 -11.86 12.91 3.45
C ARG A 142 -13.02 13.67 4.10
N GLY A 143 -13.18 13.56 5.43
CA GLY A 143 -14.17 14.29 6.21
C GLY A 143 -13.82 15.75 6.48
N ASN A 144 -12.71 16.27 5.96
CA ASN A 144 -12.36 17.67 6.07
C ASN A 144 -13.45 18.55 5.41
N GLU A 145 -13.90 19.60 6.10
CA GLU A 145 -15.03 20.43 5.66
C GLU A 145 -14.78 21.10 4.30
N ASN A 146 -13.54 21.53 4.03
CA ASN A 146 -13.20 22.16 2.76
C ASN A 146 -13.25 21.17 1.59
N ILE A 147 -12.76 19.92 1.81
CA ILE A 147 -12.84 18.83 0.83
C ILE A 147 -14.30 18.57 0.44
N LEU A 148 -15.19 18.47 1.42
CA LEU A 148 -16.61 18.20 1.19
C LEU A 148 -17.33 19.38 0.54
N ARG A 149 -17.13 20.60 1.06
CA ARG A 149 -17.81 21.83 0.61
C ARG A 149 -17.49 22.16 -0.84
N ASN A 150 -16.21 22.03 -1.24
CA ASN A 150 -15.75 22.40 -2.57
C ASN A 150 -15.66 21.20 -3.53
N SER A 151 -16.16 20.02 -3.13
CA SER A 151 -16.14 18.79 -3.94
C SER A 151 -14.76 18.49 -4.50
N ILE A 152 -13.70 18.69 -3.69
CA ILE A 152 -12.31 18.44 -4.07
C ILE A 152 -12.13 16.95 -4.33
N ARG A 153 -11.48 16.61 -5.44
CA ARG A 153 -11.22 15.22 -5.81
C ARG A 153 -10.34 14.55 -4.77
N PHE A 154 -10.89 13.54 -4.10
CA PHE A 154 -10.18 12.78 -3.07
C PHE A 154 -10.19 11.29 -3.42
N THR A 155 -9.00 10.73 -3.67
CA THR A 155 -8.80 9.30 -3.91
C THR A 155 -8.00 8.71 -2.76
N ALA A 156 -8.45 7.56 -2.23
CA ALA A 156 -7.76 6.86 -1.17
C ALA A 156 -7.53 5.40 -1.53
N GLU A 157 -6.29 4.94 -1.37
CA GLU A 157 -5.90 3.55 -1.21
C GLU A 157 -5.71 3.29 0.28
N GLN A 158 -6.54 2.44 0.85
CA GLN A 158 -6.57 2.22 2.29
C GLN A 158 -6.64 0.74 2.59
N ASP A 159 -6.71 0.39 3.88
CA ASP A 159 -6.63 -0.98 4.42
C ASP A 159 -7.15 -2.06 3.47
N SER A 160 -6.44 -3.19 3.41
CA SER A 160 -6.82 -4.33 2.60
C SER A 160 -6.59 -5.65 3.36
N LEU A 161 -7.43 -6.64 3.07
CA LEU A 161 -7.34 -7.98 3.64
C LEU A 161 -7.23 -9.00 2.50
N ASN A 162 -6.04 -9.06 1.88
CA ASN A 162 -5.80 -9.94 0.75
C ASN A 162 -5.95 -11.40 1.16
N ALA A 163 -6.61 -12.16 0.31
CA ALA A 163 -6.76 -13.59 0.46
C ALA A 163 -5.87 -14.34 -0.53
N SER A 164 -5.34 -15.47 -0.10
CA SER A 164 -4.77 -16.49 -0.96
C SER A 164 -5.55 -17.78 -0.79
N VAL A 165 -5.95 -18.38 -1.90
CA VAL A 165 -6.84 -19.55 -1.91
C VAL A 165 -6.08 -20.74 -2.47
N LEU A 166 -6.00 -21.83 -1.69
CA LEU A 166 -5.49 -23.11 -2.14
C LEU A 166 -6.62 -23.89 -2.82
N GLY A 167 -6.45 -24.24 -4.07
CA GLY A 167 -7.41 -25.06 -4.80
C GLY A 167 -7.45 -26.51 -4.26
N PRO A 168 -8.59 -27.21 -4.41
CA PRO A 168 -8.73 -28.58 -3.91
C PRO A 168 -7.85 -29.62 -4.65
N ASP A 169 -7.34 -29.26 -5.80
CA ASP A 169 -6.40 -30.03 -6.61
C ASP A 169 -4.93 -29.88 -6.16
N ALA A 170 -4.59 -28.83 -5.42
CA ALA A 170 -3.26 -28.59 -4.87
C ALA A 170 -3.07 -29.35 -3.54
N GLN A 171 -2.95 -30.65 -3.60
CA GLN A 171 -2.85 -31.52 -2.44
C GLN A 171 -1.48 -31.44 -1.76
N VAL A 172 -1.42 -31.82 -0.49
CA VAL A 172 -0.18 -31.91 0.30
C VAL A 172 0.85 -32.80 -0.44
N GLY A 173 2.07 -32.30 -0.61
CA GLY A 173 3.15 -32.98 -1.32
C GLY A 173 3.21 -32.69 -2.83
N THR A 174 2.29 -31.87 -3.36
CA THR A 174 2.37 -31.40 -4.75
C THR A 174 3.25 -30.14 -4.85
N PRO A 175 3.85 -29.86 -6.01
CA PRO A 175 4.60 -28.61 -6.24
C PRO A 175 3.79 -27.34 -6.01
N GLU A 176 2.48 -27.38 -6.31
CA GLU A 176 1.54 -26.28 -6.14
C GLU A 176 1.33 -25.96 -4.65
N PHE A 177 1.17 -26.99 -3.82
CA PHE A 177 1.11 -26.82 -2.36
C PHE A 177 2.39 -26.20 -1.81
N ASP A 178 3.55 -26.71 -2.22
CA ASP A 178 4.86 -26.18 -1.79
C ASP A 178 5.06 -24.73 -2.21
N LEU A 179 4.62 -24.37 -3.43
CA LEU A 179 4.65 -23.01 -3.93
C LEU A 179 3.72 -22.10 -3.10
N PHE A 180 2.50 -22.55 -2.81
CA PHE A 180 1.55 -21.81 -1.99
C PHE A 180 2.12 -21.50 -0.59
N VAL A 181 2.67 -22.49 0.10
CA VAL A 181 3.32 -22.30 1.41
C VAL A 181 4.50 -21.31 1.31
N LYS A 182 5.29 -21.39 0.24
CA LYS A 182 6.43 -20.50 0.00
C LYS A 182 5.95 -19.05 -0.21
N GLU A 183 4.88 -18.85 -0.98
CA GLU A 183 4.36 -17.51 -1.24
C GLU A 183 3.76 -16.88 0.02
N VAL A 184 3.01 -17.64 0.82
CA VAL A 184 2.50 -17.14 2.11
C VAL A 184 3.66 -16.72 3.02
N GLN A 185 4.70 -17.56 3.15
CA GLN A 185 5.90 -17.22 3.94
C GLN A 185 6.57 -15.95 3.39
N ARG A 186 6.74 -15.84 2.07
CA ARG A 186 7.37 -14.67 1.43
C ARG A 186 6.60 -13.39 1.71
N GLU A 187 5.27 -13.44 1.53
CA GLU A 187 4.41 -12.26 1.72
C GLU A 187 4.34 -11.81 3.19
N MET A 188 4.38 -12.75 4.13
CA MET A 188 4.44 -12.44 5.56
C MET A 188 5.77 -11.80 5.99
N THR A 189 6.90 -12.20 5.38
CA THR A 189 8.24 -11.84 5.87
C THR A 189 8.89 -10.70 5.10
N THR A 190 8.53 -10.50 3.82
CA THR A 190 9.02 -9.37 3.03
C THR A 190 8.58 -8.06 3.68
N LYS A 191 9.54 -7.18 4.00
CA LYS A 191 9.29 -5.92 4.75
C LYS A 191 8.57 -6.14 6.09
N ALA A 192 8.76 -7.29 6.72
CA ALA A 192 8.03 -7.70 7.92
C ALA A 192 6.50 -7.61 7.73
N GLY A 193 5.99 -8.02 6.59
CA GLY A 193 4.56 -7.99 6.25
C GLY A 193 3.94 -6.60 6.06
N GLN A 194 4.74 -5.52 6.08
CA GLN A 194 4.25 -4.15 5.91
C GLN A 194 4.03 -3.82 4.42
N LYS A 195 3.12 -4.55 3.80
CA LYS A 195 2.76 -4.42 2.38
C LYS A 195 1.25 -4.42 2.22
N CYS A 196 0.73 -3.57 1.35
CA CYS A 196 -0.69 -3.58 0.96
C CYS A 196 -1.09 -4.89 0.26
N THR A 197 -0.12 -5.60 -0.34
CA THR A 197 -0.32 -6.88 -1.03
C THR A 197 -0.06 -8.10 -0.14
N ALA A 198 0.33 -7.94 1.14
CA ALA A 198 0.61 -9.06 2.01
C ALA A 198 -0.63 -9.96 2.21
N ILE A 199 -0.43 -11.28 2.19
CA ILE A 199 -1.49 -12.25 2.40
C ILE A 199 -1.90 -12.22 3.87
N ARG A 200 -3.14 -11.78 4.14
CA ARG A 200 -3.71 -11.70 5.49
C ARG A 200 -4.61 -12.90 5.79
N ARG A 201 -5.29 -13.42 4.75
CA ARG A 201 -6.19 -14.57 4.86
C ARG A 201 -5.72 -15.68 3.94
N VAL A 202 -5.61 -16.88 4.50
CA VAL A 202 -5.16 -18.09 3.80
C VAL A 202 -6.32 -19.07 3.83
N LEU A 203 -7.03 -19.18 2.71
CA LEU A 203 -8.20 -20.07 2.59
C LEU A 203 -7.76 -21.39 1.96
N MET A 204 -8.21 -22.50 2.55
CA MET A 204 -7.82 -23.81 2.07
C MET A 204 -8.91 -24.87 2.30
N PRO A 205 -8.87 -25.99 1.56
CA PRO A 205 -9.80 -27.09 1.76
C PRO A 205 -9.74 -27.64 3.19
N GLN A 206 -10.89 -28.02 3.72
CA GLN A 206 -10.99 -28.64 5.04
C GLN A 206 -10.07 -29.85 5.15
N GLY A 207 -9.37 -29.96 6.29
CA GLY A 207 -8.44 -31.06 6.59
C GLY A 207 -7.01 -30.85 6.09
N THR A 208 -6.70 -29.71 5.42
CA THR A 208 -5.33 -29.40 4.96
C THR A 208 -4.56 -28.48 5.91
N SER A 209 -5.23 -27.87 6.88
CA SER A 209 -4.68 -26.84 7.76
C SER A 209 -3.49 -27.34 8.61
N ASP A 210 -3.53 -28.54 9.17
CA ASP A 210 -2.45 -29.06 10.00
C ASP A 210 -1.15 -29.27 9.20
N ALA A 211 -1.26 -29.85 8.00
CA ALA A 211 -0.12 -30.04 7.12
C ALA A 211 0.45 -28.69 6.64
N PHE A 212 -0.43 -27.72 6.37
CA PHE A 212 -0.01 -26.38 6.01
C PHE A 212 0.71 -25.68 7.16
N VAL A 213 0.17 -25.72 8.39
CA VAL A 213 0.80 -25.16 9.60
C VAL A 213 2.18 -25.75 9.82
N GLU A 214 2.32 -27.10 9.68
CA GLU A 214 3.61 -27.77 9.82
C GLU A 214 4.61 -27.29 8.74
N ALA A 215 4.21 -27.26 7.47
CA ALA A 215 5.05 -26.84 6.36
C ALA A 215 5.46 -25.35 6.48
N LEU A 216 4.51 -24.48 6.79
CA LEU A 216 4.76 -23.05 6.99
C LEU A 216 5.64 -22.80 8.22
N GLY A 217 5.39 -23.51 9.32
CA GLY A 217 6.17 -23.43 10.56
C GLY A 217 7.65 -23.79 10.34
N LYS A 218 7.95 -24.86 9.59
CA LYS A 218 9.31 -25.23 9.20
C LYS A 218 10.01 -24.12 8.40
N ARG A 219 9.28 -23.44 7.51
CA ARG A 219 9.84 -22.32 6.73
C ARG A 219 10.06 -21.08 7.56
N LEU A 220 9.10 -20.71 8.42
CA LEU A 220 9.19 -19.55 9.29
C LEU A 220 10.26 -19.68 10.36
N ALA A 221 10.52 -20.89 10.88
CA ALA A 221 11.62 -21.16 11.80
C ALA A 221 13.01 -20.82 11.24
N ASN A 222 13.15 -20.80 9.91
CA ASN A 222 14.39 -20.43 9.22
C ASN A 222 14.49 -18.91 8.93
N ILE A 223 13.55 -18.11 9.40
CA ILE A 223 13.57 -16.65 9.21
C ILE A 223 14.31 -16.00 10.38
N THR A 224 15.55 -15.59 10.09
CA THR A 224 16.36 -14.83 11.05
C THR A 224 15.84 -13.41 11.14
N LEU A 225 15.30 -13.04 12.30
CA LEU A 225 14.85 -11.69 12.63
C LEU A 225 16.00 -10.89 13.22
N GLY A 226 16.33 -9.73 12.65
CA GLY A 226 17.49 -8.96 13.12
C GLY A 226 17.72 -7.63 12.39
N ASP A 227 18.88 -7.06 12.57
CA ASP A 227 19.33 -5.86 11.86
C ASP A 227 19.57 -6.19 10.38
N PRO A 228 18.94 -5.47 9.42
CA PRO A 228 19.12 -5.73 7.99
C PRO A 228 20.55 -5.55 7.47
N ARG A 229 21.43 -4.88 8.26
CA ARG A 229 22.86 -4.74 7.93
C ARG A 229 23.66 -6.03 8.17
N ASP A 230 23.13 -6.93 8.98
CA ASP A 230 23.75 -8.23 9.25
C ASP A 230 23.41 -9.22 8.13
N GLN A 231 24.42 -9.86 7.54
CA GLN A 231 24.28 -10.74 6.37
C GLN A 231 23.33 -11.93 6.59
N GLY A 232 23.15 -12.39 7.82
CA GLY A 232 22.26 -13.51 8.16
C GLY A 232 20.80 -13.11 8.34
N THR A 233 20.48 -11.81 8.39
CA THR A 233 19.12 -11.33 8.64
C THR A 233 18.23 -11.52 7.42
N LYS A 234 17.09 -12.18 7.61
CA LYS A 234 16.07 -12.40 6.57
C LYS A 234 14.84 -11.52 6.74
N MET A 235 14.58 -11.02 7.95
CA MET A 235 13.48 -10.11 8.23
C MET A 235 13.93 -9.02 9.23
N GLY A 236 13.69 -7.76 8.89
CA GLY A 236 13.99 -6.62 9.75
C GLY A 236 12.86 -6.28 10.71
N ALA A 237 13.00 -5.13 11.39
CA ALA A 237 11.99 -4.59 12.28
C ALA A 237 10.81 -3.94 11.51
N LEU A 238 9.70 -3.74 12.21
CA LEU A 238 8.65 -2.82 11.79
C LEU A 238 9.19 -1.38 11.77
N VAL A 239 8.51 -0.50 11.04
CA VAL A 239 8.96 0.88 10.81
C VAL A 239 9.14 1.69 12.10
N SER A 240 8.37 1.40 13.14
CA SER A 240 8.42 2.10 14.42
C SER A 240 7.85 1.27 15.56
N LYS A 241 8.11 1.70 16.80
CA LYS A 241 7.46 1.12 17.99
C LYS A 241 5.95 1.36 18.00
N ALA A 242 5.48 2.51 17.50
CA ALA A 242 4.05 2.78 17.35
C ALA A 242 3.38 1.76 16.42
N GLN A 243 4.02 1.46 15.28
CA GLN A 243 3.54 0.42 14.36
C GLN A 243 3.54 -0.96 15.01
N LYS A 244 4.57 -1.30 15.81
CA LYS A 244 4.60 -2.55 16.55
C LYS A 244 3.44 -2.65 17.54
N ASN A 245 3.15 -1.60 18.29
CA ASN A 245 2.04 -1.58 19.24
C ASN A 245 0.69 -1.74 18.53
N ASP A 246 0.47 -1.03 17.43
CA ASP A 246 -0.73 -1.18 16.60
C ASP A 246 -0.93 -2.62 16.11
N VAL A 247 0.15 -3.27 15.64
CA VAL A 247 0.07 -4.68 15.22
C VAL A 247 -0.22 -5.61 16.39
N LEU A 248 0.37 -5.36 17.58
CA LEU A 248 0.09 -6.18 18.78
C LEU A 248 -1.37 -6.04 19.23
N GLU A 249 -1.96 -4.85 19.17
CA GLU A 249 -3.39 -4.63 19.45
C GLU A 249 -4.28 -5.43 18.50
N LYS A 250 -3.95 -5.42 17.21
CA LYS A 250 -4.67 -6.18 16.19
C LYS A 250 -4.47 -7.70 16.32
N ILE A 251 -3.28 -8.15 16.72
CA ILE A 251 -3.02 -9.54 17.08
C ILE A 251 -3.95 -9.98 18.23
N ALA A 252 -4.14 -9.13 19.23
CA ALA A 252 -5.05 -9.43 20.34
C ALA A 252 -6.52 -9.50 19.89
N GLN A 253 -6.95 -8.60 18.98
CA GLN A 253 -8.30 -8.63 18.41
C GLN A 253 -8.54 -9.91 17.59
N ILE A 254 -7.65 -10.27 16.67
CA ILE A 254 -7.74 -11.51 15.89
C ILE A 254 -7.71 -12.73 16.80
N GLY A 255 -6.86 -12.70 17.84
CA GLY A 255 -6.70 -13.77 18.81
C GLY A 255 -7.93 -14.00 19.72
N SER A 256 -8.91 -13.10 19.73
CA SER A 256 -10.20 -13.31 20.41
C SER A 256 -11.13 -14.28 19.66
N GLU A 257 -10.89 -14.49 18.36
CA GLU A 257 -11.74 -15.32 17.49
C GLU A 257 -10.97 -16.47 16.84
N ALA A 258 -9.65 -16.41 16.81
CA ALA A 258 -8.78 -17.38 16.14
C ALA A 258 -7.65 -17.83 17.07
N LYS A 259 -7.29 -19.12 16.97
CA LYS A 259 -6.21 -19.71 17.76
C LYS A 259 -4.84 -19.39 17.14
N ARG A 260 -3.93 -18.84 17.92
CA ARG A 260 -2.54 -18.68 17.48
C ARG A 260 -1.85 -20.04 17.36
N VAL A 261 -1.37 -20.38 16.17
CA VAL A 261 -0.74 -21.68 15.85
C VAL A 261 0.77 -21.56 15.60
N ILE A 262 1.26 -20.40 15.16
CA ILE A 262 2.69 -20.13 14.97
C ILE A 262 3.02 -18.75 15.54
N GLY A 263 4.23 -18.62 16.10
CA GLY A 263 4.79 -17.36 16.59
C GLY A 263 4.40 -17.04 18.03
N ASP A 264 5.32 -16.38 18.72
CA ASP A 264 5.13 -15.88 20.07
C ASP A 264 5.73 -14.49 20.20
N PRO A 265 4.92 -13.45 19.97
CA PRO A 265 5.40 -12.08 20.02
C PRO A 265 5.83 -11.62 21.41
N GLU A 266 5.31 -12.25 22.48
CA GLU A 266 5.63 -11.88 23.86
C GLU A 266 6.98 -12.45 24.32
N ASN A 267 7.31 -13.69 23.91
CA ASN A 267 8.48 -14.40 24.41
C ASN A 267 9.64 -14.49 23.41
N HIS A 268 9.46 -14.07 22.17
CA HIS A 268 10.55 -14.08 21.19
C HIS A 268 11.71 -13.16 21.65
N PRO A 269 12.99 -13.61 21.59
CA PRO A 269 14.13 -12.84 22.11
C PRO A 269 14.23 -11.44 21.51
N MET A 270 14.00 -11.32 20.21
CA MET A 270 14.06 -10.02 19.51
C MET A 270 12.93 -9.05 19.87
N SER A 271 11.78 -9.57 20.35
CA SER A 271 10.66 -8.70 20.78
C SER A 271 11.01 -7.85 22.00
N LYS A 272 11.98 -8.29 22.80
CA LYS A 272 12.49 -7.60 24.00
C LYS A 272 13.67 -6.66 23.71
N SER A 273 14.17 -6.63 22.48
CA SER A 273 15.26 -5.76 22.06
C SER A 273 14.80 -4.29 21.89
N LYS A 274 15.78 -3.37 21.71
CA LYS A 274 15.48 -1.93 21.51
C LYS A 274 14.69 -1.63 20.23
N GLY A 275 14.73 -2.50 19.22
CA GLY A 275 14.04 -2.32 17.94
C GLY A 275 12.53 -2.63 17.99
N ALA A 276 11.84 -2.30 16.91
CA ALA A 276 10.43 -2.64 16.72
C ALA A 276 10.29 -4.05 16.08
N TYR A 277 11.05 -5.02 16.56
CA TYR A 277 11.02 -6.38 16.03
C TYR A 277 9.76 -7.12 16.45
N LEU A 278 9.18 -7.86 15.53
CA LEU A 278 8.02 -8.70 15.73
C LEU A 278 8.18 -9.99 14.91
N PRO A 279 8.15 -11.18 15.54
CA PRO A 279 8.22 -12.44 14.79
C PRO A 279 6.96 -12.64 13.95
N PRO A 280 6.99 -13.50 12.92
CA PRO A 280 5.80 -13.92 12.21
C PRO A 280 4.79 -14.59 13.15
N VAL A 281 3.51 -14.24 12.99
CA VAL A 281 2.40 -14.79 13.77
C VAL A 281 1.35 -15.35 12.82
N VAL A 282 0.91 -16.59 13.06
CA VAL A 282 -0.15 -17.22 12.28
C VAL A 282 -1.27 -17.67 13.22
N PHE A 283 -2.48 -17.33 12.83
CA PHE A 283 -3.71 -17.79 13.47
C PHE A 283 -4.39 -18.85 12.62
N HIS A 284 -5.20 -19.68 13.26
CA HIS A 284 -6.17 -20.58 12.64
C HIS A 284 -7.56 -20.26 13.17
N CYS A 285 -8.48 -19.97 12.28
CA CYS A 285 -9.87 -19.70 12.59
C CYS A 285 -10.71 -20.91 12.18
N ASP A 286 -11.28 -21.60 13.17
CA ASP A 286 -12.06 -22.83 12.97
C ASP A 286 -13.48 -22.54 12.44
N ASP A 287 -14.03 -21.34 12.73
CA ASP A 287 -15.36 -20.91 12.29
C ASP A 287 -15.26 -19.49 11.65
N PRO A 288 -14.76 -19.42 10.42
CA PRO A 288 -14.59 -18.13 9.75
C PRO A 288 -15.91 -17.42 9.42
N ASP A 289 -17.01 -18.16 9.25
CA ASP A 289 -18.31 -17.56 8.87
C ASP A 289 -18.92 -16.74 10.04
N SER A 290 -18.60 -17.12 11.29
CA SER A 290 -19.05 -16.39 12.48
C SER A 290 -18.04 -15.36 12.98
N ALA A 291 -16.80 -15.39 12.50
CA ALA A 291 -15.74 -14.49 12.92
C ALA A 291 -15.86 -13.12 12.23
N ARG A 292 -15.41 -12.08 12.92
CA ARG A 292 -15.43 -10.71 12.41
C ARG A 292 -14.01 -10.16 12.22
N HIS A 293 -13.18 -10.19 13.25
CA HIS A 293 -11.86 -9.56 13.23
C HIS A 293 -10.91 -10.17 12.19
N VAL A 294 -11.07 -11.46 11.89
CA VAL A 294 -10.30 -12.09 10.80
C VAL A 294 -10.64 -11.54 9.41
N HIS A 295 -11.79 -10.86 9.28
CA HIS A 295 -12.29 -10.30 8.02
C HIS A 295 -12.27 -8.77 7.94
N ASP A 296 -12.15 -8.06 9.07
CA ASP A 296 -12.21 -6.59 9.09
C ASP A 296 -10.98 -5.92 9.73
N THR A 297 -10.03 -6.71 10.29
CA THR A 297 -8.88 -6.17 11.01
C THR A 297 -7.58 -6.42 10.26
N GLU A 298 -7.01 -5.40 9.64
CA GLU A 298 -5.69 -5.48 9.01
C GLU A 298 -4.56 -5.29 10.03
N ALA A 299 -3.87 -6.37 10.42
CA ALA A 299 -2.61 -6.28 11.15
C ALA A 299 -1.45 -6.01 10.17
N PHE A 300 -1.07 -4.73 9.99
CA PHE A 300 -0.05 -4.33 9.01
C PHE A 300 1.37 -4.67 9.47
N GLY A 301 1.62 -5.97 9.59
CA GLY A 301 2.83 -6.63 10.08
C GLY A 301 2.91 -8.08 9.59
N PRO A 302 3.80 -8.91 10.15
CA PRO A 302 4.01 -10.29 9.72
C PRO A 302 2.95 -11.23 10.31
N VAL A 303 1.67 -10.97 9.97
CA VAL A 303 0.51 -11.68 10.53
C VAL A 303 -0.37 -12.20 9.40
N SER A 304 -0.79 -13.45 9.51
CA SER A 304 -1.78 -14.08 8.61
C SER A 304 -2.71 -15.01 9.37
N THR A 305 -3.92 -15.20 8.87
CA THR A 305 -4.92 -16.12 9.44
C THR A 305 -5.30 -17.19 8.43
N ILE A 306 -5.25 -18.44 8.86
CA ILE A 306 -5.69 -19.63 8.12
C ILE A 306 -7.17 -19.85 8.42
N MET A 307 -7.94 -20.18 7.38
CA MET A 307 -9.35 -20.54 7.50
C MET A 307 -9.79 -21.48 6.39
#